data_00ee39cae7781aa84ebdc2b2e1d5e49d
#
_entry.id   00ee39cae7781aa84ebdc2b2e1d5e49d
#
_cell.length_a   1.000
_cell.length_b   1.000
_cell.length_c   1.000
_cell.angle_alpha   90.00
_cell.angle_beta   90.00
_cell.angle_gamma   90.00
#
_symmetry.space_group_name_H-M   'P 1'
#
loop_
_entity.id
_entity.type
_entity.pdbx_description
1 polymer ?
#
loop_
_entity_poly.entity_id
_entity_poly.type
_entity_poly.pdbx_seq_one_letter_code
_entity_poly.pdbx_strand_id
1 'polypeptide(L)'
;MLAEERFSLIMEQLNHKRTVTVQELCEALNTSESTIRRDLTELDRLGKLNKVHGGATLPDSRFLADEPTMEAKESQAVEQKRSIAQAAAKLINADDFVFIDAGSTTLELVRTLAGDALKASYVTNGVAHARALARKGCRVYLPGGLLRPETEAIVGAPTVTSLQRYNFTKAFMGANGVALDAGFTTPDPEEAAVKAAAVHRAREAWFLVDDAKFSRIYPAVIADLQGGAILTNRCPNPKYKQFTLVKETEV
;
A
#
# COMPACT_ATOMS: atom_id res chain seq x y z
N MET A 1 -35.16 8.44 5.64
CA MET A 1 -33.75 8.12 5.36
C MET A 1 -33.64 7.53 3.96
N LEU A 2 -32.81 8.09 3.12
CA LEU A 2 -32.57 7.59 1.77
C LEU A 2 -31.79 6.26 1.80
N ALA A 3 -31.87 5.45 0.72
CA ALA A 3 -31.18 4.15 0.68
C ALA A 3 -29.65 4.31 0.79
N GLU A 4 -29.08 5.29 0.12
CA GLU A 4 -27.64 5.58 0.15
C GLU A 4 -27.13 5.99 1.54
N GLU A 5 -27.93 6.77 2.27
CA GLU A 5 -27.65 7.10 3.68
C GLU A 5 -27.64 5.85 4.57
N ARG A 6 -28.63 4.96 4.41
CA ARG A 6 -28.67 3.70 5.15
C ARG A 6 -27.49 2.81 4.83
N PHE A 7 -27.11 2.72 3.55
CA PHE A 7 -25.94 1.95 3.11
C PHE A 7 -24.65 2.46 3.79
N SER A 8 -24.47 3.77 3.85
CA SER A 8 -23.33 4.37 4.54
C SER A 8 -23.28 4.03 6.03
N LEU A 9 -24.41 4.12 6.72
CA LEU A 9 -24.53 3.80 8.14
C LEU A 9 -24.37 2.28 8.42
N ILE A 10 -24.88 1.40 7.55
CA ILE A 10 -24.66 -0.04 7.64
C ILE A 10 -23.16 -0.34 7.52
N MET A 11 -22.48 0.26 6.54
CA MET A 11 -21.04 0.06 6.34
C MET A 11 -20.22 0.62 7.51
N GLU A 12 -20.62 1.73 8.09
CA GLU A 12 -19.98 2.30 9.29
C GLU A 12 -20.07 1.34 10.47
N GLN A 13 -21.26 0.78 10.75
CA GLN A 13 -21.45 -0.23 11.79
C GLN A 13 -20.60 -1.49 11.56
N LEU A 14 -20.59 -1.97 10.31
CA LEU A 14 -19.76 -3.11 9.90
C LEU A 14 -18.26 -2.86 10.04
N ASN A 15 -17.78 -1.68 9.69
CA ASN A 15 -16.38 -1.31 9.85
C ASN A 15 -15.98 -1.26 11.33
N HIS A 16 -16.90 -0.89 12.21
CA HIS A 16 -16.65 -0.82 13.64
C HIS A 16 -16.71 -2.19 14.33
N LYS A 17 -17.72 -3.01 14.00
CA LYS A 17 -18.02 -4.27 14.71
C LYS A 17 -17.55 -5.52 14.00
N ARG A 18 -17.17 -5.42 12.70
CA ARG A 18 -16.81 -6.53 11.81
C ARG A 18 -17.99 -7.43 11.43
N THR A 19 -18.97 -7.59 12.30
CA THR A 19 -20.19 -8.38 12.13
C THR A 19 -21.34 -7.61 12.72
N VAL A 20 -22.48 -7.60 12.03
CA VAL A 20 -23.72 -6.97 12.50
C VAL A 20 -24.89 -7.91 12.27
N THR A 21 -25.82 -7.95 13.20
CA THR A 21 -27.09 -8.67 13.03
C THR A 21 -28.14 -7.78 12.41
N VAL A 22 -29.14 -8.39 11.76
CA VAL A 22 -30.29 -7.65 11.24
C VAL A 22 -31.02 -6.91 12.35
N GLN A 23 -31.12 -7.50 13.55
CA GLN A 23 -31.77 -6.88 14.69
C GLN A 23 -31.04 -5.62 15.16
N GLU A 24 -29.71 -5.69 15.35
CA GLU A 24 -28.89 -4.51 15.70
C GLU A 24 -29.04 -3.37 14.69
N LEU A 25 -29.09 -3.70 13.39
CA LEU A 25 -29.27 -2.70 12.35
C LEU A 25 -30.68 -2.10 12.35
N CYS A 26 -31.72 -2.90 12.65
CA CYS A 26 -33.09 -2.40 12.79
C CYS A 26 -33.18 -1.39 13.94
N GLU A 27 -32.60 -1.70 15.09
CA GLU A 27 -32.58 -0.84 16.26
C GLU A 27 -31.77 0.45 16.02
N ALA A 28 -30.54 0.31 15.48
CA ALA A 28 -29.64 1.44 15.24
C ALA A 28 -30.17 2.42 14.17
N LEU A 29 -30.84 1.91 13.15
CA LEU A 29 -31.31 2.71 11.99
C LEU A 29 -32.83 3.01 12.06
N ASN A 30 -33.52 2.54 13.09
CA ASN A 30 -34.97 2.66 13.24
C ASN A 30 -35.75 2.26 11.96
N THR A 31 -35.43 1.08 11.42
CA THR A 31 -35.87 0.61 10.11
C THR A 31 -36.37 -0.83 10.20
N SER A 32 -37.35 -1.20 9.36
CA SER A 32 -37.92 -2.54 9.37
C SER A 32 -36.91 -3.62 8.92
N GLU A 33 -37.08 -4.83 9.45
CA GLU A 33 -36.26 -6.00 9.11
C GLU A 33 -36.28 -6.30 7.59
N SER A 34 -37.42 -6.15 6.94
CA SER A 34 -37.54 -6.36 5.48
C SER A 34 -36.71 -5.36 4.67
N THR A 35 -36.61 -4.12 5.13
CA THR A 35 -35.80 -3.09 4.50
C THR A 35 -34.32 -3.39 4.69
N ILE A 36 -33.89 -3.69 5.93
CA ILE A 36 -32.50 -4.06 6.23
C ILE A 36 -32.06 -5.29 5.42
N ARG A 37 -32.89 -6.35 5.35
CA ARG A 37 -32.57 -7.55 4.56
C ARG A 37 -32.39 -7.25 3.06
N ARG A 38 -33.18 -6.31 2.52
CA ARG A 38 -33.02 -5.85 1.12
C ARG A 38 -31.74 -5.05 0.93
N ASP A 39 -31.45 -4.12 1.85
CA ASP A 39 -30.23 -3.30 1.82
C ASP A 39 -28.97 -4.18 1.92
N LEU A 40 -28.96 -5.17 2.83
CA LEU A 40 -27.87 -6.13 2.94
C LEU A 40 -27.71 -6.98 1.67
N THR A 41 -28.83 -7.36 1.00
CA THR A 41 -28.75 -8.10 -0.27
C THR A 41 -28.14 -7.25 -1.38
N GLU A 42 -28.50 -5.97 -1.45
CA GLU A 42 -27.92 -5.07 -2.46
C GLU A 42 -26.44 -4.77 -2.18
N LEU A 43 -26.06 -4.54 -0.93
CA LEU A 43 -24.66 -4.34 -0.54
C LEU A 43 -23.79 -5.59 -0.78
N ASP A 44 -24.34 -6.79 -0.55
CA ASP A 44 -23.72 -8.08 -0.89
C ASP A 44 -23.52 -8.22 -2.39
N ARG A 45 -24.55 -7.92 -3.20
CA ARG A 45 -24.48 -7.91 -4.67
C ARG A 45 -23.41 -6.93 -5.18
N LEU A 46 -23.21 -5.81 -4.49
CA LEU A 46 -22.17 -4.81 -4.77
C LEU A 46 -20.78 -5.21 -4.22
N GLY A 47 -20.65 -6.37 -3.58
CA GLY A 47 -19.40 -6.84 -3.00
C GLY A 47 -18.90 -6.03 -1.79
N LYS A 48 -19.77 -5.20 -1.20
CA LYS A 48 -19.39 -4.33 -0.06
C LYS A 48 -19.44 -5.05 1.29
N LEU A 49 -20.18 -6.14 1.39
CA LEU A 49 -20.29 -6.99 2.57
C LEU A 49 -20.60 -8.44 2.15
N ASN A 50 -20.45 -9.38 3.07
CA ASN A 50 -20.96 -10.75 2.92
C ASN A 50 -22.24 -10.88 3.76
N LYS A 51 -23.38 -11.13 3.10
CA LYS A 51 -24.62 -11.44 3.77
C LYS A 51 -24.57 -12.86 4.35
N VAL A 52 -24.82 -12.98 5.63
CA VAL A 52 -24.88 -14.27 6.35
C VAL A 52 -26.27 -14.50 6.93
N HIS A 53 -26.53 -15.72 7.47
CA HIS A 53 -27.81 -16.00 8.11
C HIS A 53 -27.98 -15.09 9.36
N GLY A 54 -28.98 -14.21 9.29
CA GLY A 54 -29.30 -13.29 10.40
C GLY A 54 -28.52 -11.97 10.45
N GLY A 55 -27.65 -11.67 9.45
CA GLY A 55 -26.87 -10.43 9.46
C GLY A 55 -25.94 -10.25 8.29
N ALA A 56 -24.86 -9.55 8.53
CA ALA A 56 -23.77 -9.36 7.57
C ALA A 56 -22.40 -9.33 8.27
N THR A 57 -21.38 -9.73 7.55
CA THR A 57 -19.96 -9.57 7.90
C THR A 57 -19.29 -8.69 6.87
N LEU A 58 -18.21 -8.01 7.25
CA LEU A 58 -17.32 -7.50 6.21
C LEU A 58 -16.91 -8.70 5.34
N PRO A 59 -16.81 -8.52 4.02
CA PRO A 59 -16.13 -9.50 3.21
C PRO A 59 -14.79 -9.77 3.88
N ASP A 60 -14.28 -10.99 3.83
CA ASP A 60 -12.91 -11.31 4.20
C ASP A 60 -11.96 -10.71 3.14
N SER A 61 -12.25 -9.47 2.77
CA SER A 61 -11.53 -8.60 1.83
C SER A 61 -10.16 -8.19 2.38
N ARG A 62 -9.80 -8.73 3.56
CA ARG A 62 -8.44 -8.61 4.08
C ARG A 62 -7.46 -9.42 3.22
N PHE A 63 -7.89 -10.59 2.71
CA PHE A 63 -7.09 -11.45 1.85
C PHE A 63 -7.44 -11.20 0.38
N LEU A 64 -6.52 -10.60 -0.34
CA LEU A 64 -6.64 -10.28 -1.76
C LEU A 64 -5.53 -11.04 -2.51
N ALA A 65 -5.86 -11.58 -3.69
CA ALA A 65 -4.88 -12.29 -4.52
C ALA A 65 -4.51 -11.51 -5.79
N ASP A 66 -5.44 -10.70 -6.29
CA ASP A 66 -5.30 -10.03 -7.58
C ASP A 66 -4.35 -8.82 -7.47
N GLU A 67 -3.45 -8.71 -8.45
CA GLU A 67 -2.58 -7.56 -8.63
C GLU A 67 -3.04 -6.70 -9.81
N PRO A 68 -3.51 -5.46 -9.57
CA PRO A 68 -3.79 -4.54 -10.66
C PRO A 68 -2.51 -4.19 -11.42
N THR A 69 -2.61 -3.99 -12.73
CA THR A 69 -1.48 -3.54 -13.56
C THR A 69 -0.93 -2.19 -13.08
N MET A 70 0.32 -1.89 -13.49
CA MET A 70 0.94 -0.60 -13.13
C MET A 70 0.11 0.58 -13.61
N GLU A 71 -0.43 0.52 -14.83
CA GLU A 71 -1.30 1.54 -15.40
C GLU A 71 -2.57 1.77 -14.57
N ALA A 72 -3.24 0.68 -14.17
CA ALA A 72 -4.41 0.76 -13.30
C ALA A 72 -4.06 1.34 -11.92
N LYS A 73 -2.90 0.99 -11.37
CA LYS A 73 -2.42 1.56 -10.10
C LYS A 73 -2.10 3.05 -10.23
N GLU A 74 -1.50 3.52 -11.34
CA GLU A 74 -1.16 4.92 -11.54
C GLU A 74 -2.38 5.84 -11.51
N SER A 75 -3.51 5.39 -12.06
CA SER A 75 -4.75 6.16 -12.11
C SER A 75 -5.52 6.23 -10.78
N GLN A 76 -5.17 5.39 -9.79
CA GLN A 76 -5.84 5.35 -8.49
C GLN A 76 -5.11 6.20 -7.45
N ALA A 77 -5.87 6.88 -6.57
CA ALA A 77 -5.37 7.65 -5.42
C ALA A 77 -4.23 8.64 -5.80
N VAL A 78 -4.39 9.36 -6.91
CA VAL A 78 -3.34 10.21 -7.50
C VAL A 78 -2.88 11.31 -6.54
N GLU A 79 -3.82 12.02 -5.90
CA GLU A 79 -3.49 13.11 -4.97
C GLU A 79 -2.82 12.59 -3.69
N GLN A 80 -3.28 11.43 -3.17
CA GLN A 80 -2.66 10.78 -2.02
C GLN A 80 -1.21 10.39 -2.32
N LYS A 81 -0.98 9.75 -3.48
CA LYS A 81 0.39 9.39 -3.90
C LYS A 81 1.28 10.61 -4.09
N ARG A 82 0.74 11.69 -4.64
CA ARG A 82 1.49 12.94 -4.83
C ARG A 82 1.90 13.53 -3.48
N SER A 83 1.00 13.63 -2.51
CA SER A 83 1.32 14.14 -1.18
C SER A 83 2.37 13.27 -0.46
N ILE A 84 2.22 11.94 -0.53
CA ILE A 84 3.19 10.99 0.02
C ILE A 84 4.56 11.14 -0.66
N ALA A 85 4.59 11.23 -1.99
CA ALA A 85 5.81 11.39 -2.77
C ALA A 85 6.56 12.69 -2.43
N GLN A 86 5.83 13.80 -2.29
CA GLN A 86 6.41 15.10 -1.88
C GLN A 86 7.02 15.04 -0.48
N ALA A 87 6.37 14.37 0.46
CA ALA A 87 6.90 14.18 1.81
C ALA A 87 8.11 13.24 1.82
N ALA A 88 8.09 12.17 1.01
CA ALA A 88 9.22 11.24 0.86
C ALA A 88 10.45 11.92 0.24
N ALA A 89 10.26 12.75 -0.78
CA ALA A 89 11.36 13.46 -1.45
C ALA A 89 12.15 14.36 -0.49
N LYS A 90 11.49 14.94 0.52
CA LYS A 90 12.12 15.78 1.55
C LYS A 90 13.02 14.97 2.51
N LEU A 91 12.92 13.64 2.51
CA LEU A 91 13.75 12.76 3.34
C LEU A 91 15.10 12.42 2.67
N ILE A 92 15.27 12.72 1.39
CA ILE A 92 16.45 12.34 0.60
C ILE A 92 17.47 13.47 0.60
N ASN A 93 18.69 13.18 1.01
CA ASN A 93 19.82 14.10 1.00
C ASN A 93 20.78 13.80 -0.16
N ALA A 94 21.66 14.74 -0.46
CA ALA A 94 22.59 14.66 -1.59
C ALA A 94 23.59 13.49 -1.52
N ASP A 95 23.93 13.04 -0.34
CA ASP A 95 24.89 11.98 -0.06
C ASP A 95 24.25 10.61 0.17
N ASP A 96 22.92 10.52 0.05
CA ASP A 96 22.20 9.26 0.23
C ASP A 96 22.50 8.25 -0.90
N PHE A 97 22.51 6.98 -0.52
CA PHE A 97 22.46 5.83 -1.42
C PHE A 97 21.11 5.14 -1.23
N VAL A 98 20.21 5.35 -2.17
CA VAL A 98 18.77 5.11 -1.99
C VAL A 98 18.31 3.93 -2.83
N PHE A 99 17.56 3.00 -2.23
CA PHE A 99 16.75 2.05 -2.99
C PHE A 99 15.35 2.60 -3.22
N ILE A 100 14.84 2.51 -4.45
CA ILE A 100 13.47 2.83 -4.82
C ILE A 100 12.82 1.61 -5.48
N ASP A 101 11.79 1.10 -4.85
CA ASP A 101 11.01 -0.05 -5.30
C ASP A 101 10.16 0.26 -6.55
N ALA A 102 9.88 -0.75 -7.36
CA ALA A 102 8.97 -0.65 -8.50
C ALA A 102 7.51 -0.58 -8.04
N GLY A 103 6.91 0.60 -8.03
CA GLY A 103 5.52 0.83 -7.64
C GLY A 103 5.01 2.20 -8.06
N SER A 104 3.70 2.38 -8.17
CA SER A 104 3.14 3.65 -8.65
C SER A 104 3.37 4.82 -7.69
N THR A 105 3.36 4.62 -6.37
CA THR A 105 3.65 5.68 -5.39
C THR A 105 5.14 6.04 -5.41
N THR A 106 6.02 5.06 -5.55
CA THR A 106 7.46 5.26 -5.65
C THR A 106 7.87 5.85 -7.01
N LEU A 107 7.12 5.58 -8.08
CA LEU A 107 7.30 6.27 -9.36
C LEU A 107 6.94 7.75 -9.24
N GLU A 108 5.88 8.07 -8.51
CA GLU A 108 5.52 9.47 -8.22
C GLU A 108 6.60 10.16 -7.38
N LEU A 109 7.23 9.45 -6.42
CA LEU A 109 8.42 9.96 -5.72
C LEU A 109 9.53 10.32 -6.72
N VAL A 110 9.86 9.44 -7.67
CA VAL A 110 10.89 9.73 -8.69
C VAL A 110 10.52 10.96 -9.52
N ARG A 111 9.25 11.11 -9.89
CA ARG A 111 8.76 12.29 -10.64
C ARG A 111 8.93 13.59 -9.84
N THR A 112 8.75 13.52 -8.53
CA THR A 112 8.80 14.67 -7.59
C THR A 112 10.23 15.10 -7.22
N LEU A 113 11.25 14.23 -7.38
CA LEU A 113 12.63 14.54 -6.98
C LEU A 113 13.14 15.85 -7.60
N ALA A 114 13.74 16.69 -6.74
CA ALA A 114 14.33 17.97 -7.11
C ALA A 114 15.46 18.36 -6.15
N GLY A 115 16.24 19.37 -6.48
CA GLY A 115 17.29 19.93 -5.62
C GLY A 115 18.35 18.92 -5.23
N ASP A 116 18.65 18.81 -3.94
CA ASP A 116 19.70 17.92 -3.42
C ASP A 116 19.41 16.44 -3.62
N ALA A 117 18.14 16.04 -3.65
CA ALA A 117 17.76 14.66 -3.95
C ALA A 117 18.23 14.20 -5.35
N LEU A 118 18.45 15.10 -6.30
CA LEU A 118 18.99 14.73 -7.62
C LEU A 118 20.47 14.35 -7.59
N LYS A 119 21.20 14.71 -6.53
CA LYS A 119 22.62 14.40 -6.35
C LYS A 119 22.85 13.03 -5.72
N ALA A 120 21.83 12.47 -5.07
CA ALA A 120 21.90 11.14 -4.47
C ALA A 120 22.13 10.06 -5.52
N SER A 121 22.61 8.89 -5.10
CA SER A 121 22.74 7.70 -5.95
C SER A 121 21.59 6.75 -5.69
N TYR A 122 21.04 6.17 -6.75
CA TYR A 122 19.83 5.36 -6.70
C TYR A 122 20.06 3.93 -7.18
N VAL A 123 19.42 2.98 -6.53
CA VAL A 123 19.19 1.63 -7.03
C VAL A 123 17.70 1.44 -7.14
N THR A 124 17.21 0.88 -8.23
CA THR A 124 15.78 0.58 -8.39
C THR A 124 15.59 -0.69 -9.19
N ASN A 125 14.61 -1.50 -8.83
CA ASN A 125 14.19 -2.64 -9.64
C ASN A 125 13.07 -2.31 -10.64
N GLY A 126 12.62 -1.05 -10.70
CA GLY A 126 11.60 -0.58 -11.65
C GLY A 126 12.21 -0.01 -12.93
N VAL A 127 11.84 -0.55 -14.09
CA VAL A 127 12.35 -0.07 -15.39
C VAL A 127 11.90 1.37 -15.67
N ALA A 128 10.64 1.68 -15.44
CA ALA A 128 10.12 3.04 -15.58
C ALA A 128 10.81 4.02 -14.62
N HIS A 129 11.10 3.60 -13.37
CA HIS A 129 11.82 4.37 -12.36
C HIS A 129 13.25 4.67 -12.81
N ALA A 130 13.99 3.64 -13.27
CA ALA A 130 15.36 3.81 -13.76
C ALA A 130 15.42 4.81 -14.92
N ARG A 131 14.51 4.68 -15.89
CA ARG A 131 14.39 5.60 -17.01
C ARG A 131 14.10 7.04 -16.57
N ALA A 132 13.20 7.22 -15.62
CA ALA A 132 12.84 8.54 -15.10
C ALA A 132 13.99 9.18 -14.31
N LEU A 133 14.69 8.43 -13.46
CA LEU A 133 15.88 8.88 -12.74
C LEU A 133 17.01 9.28 -13.69
N ALA A 134 17.29 8.47 -14.70
CA ALA A 134 18.34 8.75 -15.69
C ALA A 134 18.03 10.05 -16.48
N ARG A 135 16.76 10.27 -16.85
CA ARG A 135 16.33 11.52 -17.52
C ARG A 135 16.50 12.77 -16.66
N LYS A 136 16.46 12.61 -15.32
CA LYS A 136 16.74 13.71 -14.37
C LYS A 136 18.25 13.91 -14.10
N GLY A 137 19.12 13.11 -14.74
CA GLY A 137 20.57 13.17 -14.55
C GLY A 137 21.07 12.49 -13.27
N CYS A 138 20.21 11.72 -12.58
CA CYS A 138 20.61 10.99 -11.37
C CYS A 138 21.51 9.80 -11.72
N ARG A 139 22.44 9.47 -10.82
CA ARG A 139 23.20 8.23 -10.88
C ARG A 139 22.29 7.07 -10.47
N VAL A 140 22.01 6.15 -11.40
CA VAL A 140 21.08 5.04 -11.17
C VAL A 140 21.69 3.70 -11.54
N TYR A 141 21.47 2.71 -10.66
CA TYR A 141 21.82 1.31 -10.87
C TYR A 141 20.53 0.50 -10.99
N LEU A 142 20.49 -0.38 -11.99
CA LEU A 142 19.38 -1.28 -12.26
C LEU A 142 19.89 -2.72 -12.13
N PRO A 143 19.44 -3.54 -11.14
CA PRO A 143 19.86 -4.93 -11.02
C PRO A 143 19.32 -5.74 -12.18
N GLY A 144 20.05 -6.78 -12.59
CA GLY A 144 19.57 -7.76 -13.57
C GLY A 144 18.57 -8.73 -12.95
N GLY A 145 17.72 -9.34 -13.78
CA GLY A 145 16.72 -10.32 -13.35
C GLY A 145 15.64 -10.52 -14.41
N LEU A 146 14.51 -11.11 -14.00
CA LEU A 146 13.33 -11.28 -14.83
C LEU A 146 12.48 -10.01 -14.77
N LEU A 147 12.12 -9.46 -15.94
CA LEU A 147 11.16 -8.36 -16.02
C LEU A 147 9.73 -8.89 -15.99
N ARG A 148 8.94 -8.46 -15.01
CA ARG A 148 7.51 -8.72 -14.94
C ARG A 148 6.74 -7.68 -15.75
N PRO A 149 5.94 -8.09 -16.75
CA PRO A 149 5.20 -7.16 -17.61
C PRO A 149 4.15 -6.34 -16.83
N GLU A 150 3.48 -6.95 -15.84
CA GLU A 150 2.35 -6.35 -15.12
C GLU A 150 2.76 -5.15 -14.26
N THR A 151 3.95 -5.23 -13.67
CA THR A 151 4.45 -4.24 -12.71
C THR A 151 5.69 -3.48 -13.20
N GLU A 152 6.25 -3.87 -14.36
CA GLU A 152 7.53 -3.36 -14.90
C GLU A 152 8.69 -3.48 -13.89
N ALA A 153 8.58 -4.48 -12.99
CA ALA A 153 9.55 -4.76 -11.95
C ALA A 153 10.53 -5.85 -12.38
N ILE A 154 11.81 -5.67 -12.07
CA ILE A 154 12.82 -6.72 -12.20
C ILE A 154 12.81 -7.53 -10.91
N VAL A 155 12.67 -8.86 -11.04
CA VAL A 155 12.54 -9.80 -9.93
C VAL A 155 13.43 -11.03 -10.11
N GLY A 156 13.36 -11.96 -9.15
CA GLY A 156 14.04 -13.24 -9.16
C GLY A 156 15.36 -13.25 -8.39
N ALA A 157 15.95 -14.43 -8.25
CA ALA A 157 17.17 -14.66 -7.49
C ALA A 157 18.38 -13.78 -7.90
N PRO A 158 18.61 -13.49 -9.20
CA PRO A 158 19.68 -12.58 -9.60
C PRO A 158 19.50 -11.16 -9.04
N THR A 159 18.26 -10.67 -9.01
CA THR A 159 17.93 -9.35 -8.44
C THR A 159 18.23 -9.32 -6.96
N VAL A 160 17.73 -10.30 -6.20
CA VAL A 160 17.99 -10.44 -4.75
C VAL A 160 19.48 -10.51 -4.45
N THR A 161 20.23 -11.34 -5.18
CA THR A 161 21.69 -11.48 -5.02
C THR A 161 22.42 -10.18 -5.31
N SER A 162 21.98 -9.42 -6.31
CA SER A 162 22.54 -8.10 -6.61
C SER A 162 22.32 -7.11 -5.47
N LEU A 163 21.11 -7.07 -4.89
CA LEU A 163 20.77 -6.18 -3.79
C LEU A 163 21.57 -6.47 -2.50
N GLN A 164 21.93 -7.73 -2.25
CA GLN A 164 22.76 -8.13 -1.10
C GLN A 164 24.16 -7.49 -1.08
N ARG A 165 24.64 -6.98 -2.24
CA ARG A 165 25.93 -6.30 -2.38
C ARG A 165 25.91 -4.82 -2.02
N TYR A 166 24.74 -4.27 -1.72
CA TYR A 166 24.58 -2.87 -1.37
C TYR A 166 24.25 -2.68 0.11
N ASN A 167 24.54 -1.49 0.62
CA ASN A 167 24.04 -0.98 1.91
C ASN A 167 23.36 0.35 1.60
N PHE A 168 22.06 0.40 1.77
CA PHE A 168 21.28 1.61 1.49
C PHE A 168 21.21 2.50 2.74
N THR A 169 21.35 3.81 2.56
CA THR A 169 21.01 4.76 3.63
C THR A 169 19.50 4.77 3.83
N LYS A 170 18.74 4.75 2.73
CA LYS A 170 17.29 4.72 2.75
C LYS A 170 16.73 3.78 1.67
N ALA A 171 15.61 3.14 1.99
CA ALA A 171 14.80 2.40 1.02
C ALA A 171 13.36 2.93 1.03
N PHE A 172 12.83 3.24 -0.14
CA PHE A 172 11.44 3.64 -0.31
C PHE A 172 10.68 2.52 -1.02
N MET A 173 9.74 1.94 -0.28
CA MET A 173 9.03 0.72 -0.66
C MET A 173 7.57 0.99 -0.93
N GLY A 174 7.00 0.31 -1.92
CA GLY A 174 5.57 0.14 -2.04
C GLY A 174 5.09 -1.12 -1.31
N ALA A 175 3.84 -1.13 -0.84
CA ALA A 175 3.13 -2.33 -0.42
C ALA A 175 1.71 -2.32 -0.97
N ASN A 176 1.15 -3.50 -1.21
CA ASN A 176 -0.24 -3.63 -1.63
C ASN A 176 -1.17 -3.69 -0.42
N GLY A 177 -0.70 -4.21 0.71
CA GLY A 177 -1.42 -4.29 1.96
C GLY A 177 -0.53 -4.01 3.18
N VAL A 178 -1.16 -3.44 4.22
CA VAL A 178 -0.56 -3.18 5.54
C VAL A 178 -1.56 -3.61 6.61
N ALA A 179 -1.20 -4.58 7.44
CA ALA A 179 -2.07 -5.08 8.49
C ALA A 179 -1.32 -5.29 9.81
N LEU A 180 -2.04 -5.11 10.94
CA LEU A 180 -1.44 -5.23 12.29
C LEU A 180 -0.87 -6.61 12.57
N ASP A 181 -1.46 -7.63 11.98
CA ASP A 181 -1.15 -9.05 12.18
C ASP A 181 -0.38 -9.70 11.03
N ALA A 182 -0.21 -9.00 9.91
CA ALA A 182 0.49 -9.52 8.73
C ALA A 182 1.63 -8.63 8.23
N GLY A 183 1.81 -7.44 8.81
CA GLY A 183 2.84 -6.51 8.37
C GLY A 183 2.57 -5.93 6.97
N PHE A 184 3.62 -5.76 6.20
CA PHE A 184 3.59 -5.28 4.81
C PHE A 184 3.53 -6.46 3.84
N THR A 185 2.56 -6.43 2.93
CA THR A 185 2.27 -7.56 2.04
C THR A 185 2.11 -7.13 0.57
N THR A 186 2.33 -8.09 -0.33
CA THR A 186 2.19 -7.94 -1.79
C THR A 186 1.65 -9.24 -2.39
N PRO A 187 1.02 -9.23 -3.58
CA PRO A 187 0.52 -10.46 -4.20
C PRO A 187 1.60 -11.47 -4.58
N ASP A 188 2.73 -10.98 -5.08
CA ASP A 188 3.75 -11.81 -5.73
C ASP A 188 4.93 -12.13 -4.81
N PRO A 189 5.29 -13.43 -4.62
CA PRO A 189 6.40 -13.83 -3.77
C PRO A 189 7.78 -13.38 -4.28
N GLU A 190 8.00 -13.28 -5.59
CA GLU A 190 9.28 -12.83 -6.13
C GLU A 190 9.48 -11.32 -5.91
N GLU A 191 8.39 -10.53 -6.04
CA GLU A 191 8.43 -9.11 -5.64
C GLU A 191 8.66 -8.97 -4.14
N ALA A 192 7.98 -9.77 -3.31
CA ALA A 192 8.18 -9.77 -1.87
C ALA A 192 9.65 -10.05 -1.50
N ALA A 193 10.29 -11.01 -2.16
CA ALA A 193 11.68 -11.36 -1.92
C ALA A 193 12.64 -10.21 -2.25
N VAL A 194 12.43 -9.51 -3.36
CA VAL A 194 13.22 -8.32 -3.75
C VAL A 194 13.03 -7.20 -2.76
N LYS A 195 11.78 -6.91 -2.36
CA LYS A 195 11.43 -5.88 -1.38
C LYS A 195 12.06 -6.20 -0.01
N ALA A 196 11.93 -7.43 0.47
CA ALA A 196 12.52 -7.88 1.73
C ALA A 196 14.05 -7.75 1.72
N ALA A 197 14.71 -8.11 0.62
CA ALA A 197 16.16 -7.94 0.47
C ALA A 197 16.59 -6.46 0.56
N ALA A 198 15.84 -5.56 -0.05
CA ALA A 198 16.11 -4.12 0.01
C ALA A 198 15.88 -3.56 1.42
N VAL A 199 14.79 -3.94 2.08
CA VAL A 199 14.49 -3.56 3.48
C VAL A 199 15.62 -4.01 4.41
N HIS A 200 16.05 -5.27 4.29
CA HIS A 200 17.13 -5.83 5.14
C HIS A 200 18.48 -5.12 4.93
N ARG A 201 18.70 -4.54 3.76
CA ARG A 201 19.97 -3.84 3.41
C ARG A 201 19.89 -2.32 3.63
N ALA A 202 18.76 -1.81 4.11
CA ALA A 202 18.57 -0.38 4.36
C ALA A 202 18.75 -0.04 5.84
N ARG A 203 19.39 1.10 6.09
CA ARG A 203 19.45 1.68 7.44
C ARG A 203 18.09 2.22 7.87
N GLU A 204 17.35 2.81 6.93
CA GLU A 204 15.98 3.30 7.12
C GLU A 204 15.11 2.81 5.97
N ALA A 205 14.07 2.04 6.26
CA ALA A 205 13.07 1.64 5.28
C ALA A 205 11.77 2.42 5.48
N TRP A 206 11.22 2.98 4.41
CA TRP A 206 9.98 3.75 4.39
C TRP A 206 8.98 3.12 3.43
N PHE A 207 7.84 2.67 3.96
CA PHE A 207 6.75 2.18 3.15
C PHE A 207 5.80 3.32 2.79
N LEU A 208 5.70 3.61 1.49
CA LEU A 208 4.86 4.66 0.92
C LEU A 208 3.51 4.05 0.56
N VAL A 209 2.53 4.25 1.43
CA VAL A 209 1.21 3.60 1.30
C VAL A 209 0.09 4.61 1.51
N ASP A 210 -0.89 4.60 0.63
CA ASP A 210 -2.13 5.38 0.82
C ASP A 210 -3.05 4.69 1.85
N ASP A 211 -4.03 5.44 2.35
CA ASP A 211 -4.96 4.98 3.39
C ASP A 211 -5.81 3.78 2.96
N ALA A 212 -6.02 3.56 1.67
CA ALA A 212 -6.75 2.40 1.16
C ALA A 212 -5.97 1.08 1.27
N LYS A 213 -4.67 1.11 1.58
CA LYS A 213 -3.83 -0.10 1.73
C LYS A 213 -3.89 -0.70 3.13
N PHE A 214 -4.36 0.05 4.12
CA PHE A 214 -4.47 -0.43 5.48
C PHE A 214 -5.55 -1.51 5.62
N SER A 215 -5.31 -2.45 6.54
CA SER A 215 -6.16 -3.61 6.82
C SER A 215 -6.33 -4.58 5.64
N ARG A 216 -5.52 -4.45 4.59
CA ARG A 216 -5.43 -5.41 3.48
C ARG A 216 -4.27 -6.36 3.69
N ILE A 217 -4.46 -7.62 3.32
CA ILE A 217 -3.46 -8.68 3.39
C ILE A 217 -3.35 -9.35 2.02
N TYR A 218 -2.13 -9.53 1.56
CA TYR A 218 -1.82 -10.26 0.34
C TYR A 218 -0.95 -11.48 0.67
N PRO A 219 -0.88 -12.50 -0.22
CA PRO A 219 -0.25 -13.79 0.09
C PRO A 219 1.22 -13.73 0.51
N ALA A 220 1.99 -12.79 -0.05
CA ALA A 220 3.42 -12.72 0.19
C ALA A 220 3.77 -11.60 1.18
N VAL A 221 4.47 -11.94 2.26
CA VAL A 221 4.94 -11.00 3.27
C VAL A 221 6.26 -10.37 2.82
N ILE A 222 6.36 -9.05 2.92
CA ILE A 222 7.57 -8.28 2.67
C ILE A 222 8.37 -8.15 3.96
N ALA A 223 7.72 -7.67 5.02
CA ALA A 223 8.29 -7.46 6.35
C ALA A 223 7.16 -7.36 7.38
N ASP A 224 7.47 -7.57 8.65
CA ASP A 224 6.60 -7.18 9.75
C ASP A 224 6.53 -5.64 9.88
N LEU A 225 5.65 -5.12 10.74
CA LEU A 225 5.50 -3.67 10.91
C LEU A 225 6.76 -2.99 11.46
N GLN A 226 7.61 -3.70 12.18
CA GLN A 226 8.86 -3.17 12.72
C GLN A 226 9.96 -3.07 11.66
N GLY A 227 9.77 -3.75 10.52
CA GLY A 227 10.72 -3.74 9.40
C GLY A 227 10.82 -2.40 8.65
N GLY A 228 9.96 -1.42 8.94
CA GLY A 228 10.08 -0.10 8.34
C GLY A 228 9.03 0.90 8.82
N ALA A 229 9.32 2.18 8.64
CA ALA A 229 8.40 3.27 8.91
C ALA A 229 7.32 3.38 7.83
N ILE A 230 6.16 3.91 8.19
CA ILE A 230 5.06 4.18 7.26
C ILE A 230 5.01 5.68 6.95
N LEU A 231 4.95 6.02 5.67
CA LEU A 231 4.60 7.36 5.20
C LEU A 231 3.28 7.26 4.42
N THR A 232 2.26 7.95 4.90
CA THR A 232 0.89 7.86 4.38
C THR A 232 0.21 9.21 4.32
N ASN A 233 -0.83 9.35 3.48
CA ASN A 233 -1.71 10.52 3.50
C ASN A 233 -2.57 10.56 4.77
N ARG A 234 -2.99 9.39 5.29
CA ARG A 234 -3.80 9.26 6.50
C ARG A 234 -3.63 7.87 7.10
N CYS A 235 -3.46 7.81 8.42
CA CYS A 235 -3.47 6.55 9.16
C CYS A 235 -4.86 6.28 9.74
N PRO A 236 -5.61 5.29 9.23
CA PRO A 236 -7.00 5.06 9.63
C PRO A 236 -7.14 4.45 11.04
N ASN A 237 -6.06 3.88 11.59
CA ASN A 237 -6.07 3.26 12.91
C ASN A 237 -4.79 3.60 13.68
N PRO A 238 -4.89 4.36 14.81
CA PRO A 238 -3.74 4.78 15.59
C PRO A 238 -2.93 3.63 16.21
N LYS A 239 -3.45 2.40 16.25
CA LYS A 239 -2.72 1.23 16.76
C LYS A 239 -1.44 0.95 15.96
N TYR A 240 -1.39 1.30 14.67
CA TYR A 240 -0.16 1.14 13.87
C TYR A 240 1.02 1.91 14.47
N LYS A 241 0.78 3.06 15.10
CA LYS A 241 1.81 3.89 15.77
C LYS A 241 2.44 3.22 17.02
N GLN A 242 1.85 2.12 17.50
CA GLN A 242 2.43 1.33 18.60
C GLN A 242 3.51 0.35 18.12
N PHE A 243 3.52 0.02 16.83
CA PHE A 243 4.41 -0.99 16.24
C PHE A 243 5.51 -0.37 15.37
N THR A 244 5.25 0.77 14.76
CA THR A 244 6.21 1.45 13.89
C THR A 244 5.99 2.96 13.88
N LEU A 245 7.00 3.70 13.39
CA LEU A 245 6.87 5.13 13.10
C LEU A 245 5.89 5.32 11.94
N VAL A 246 4.82 6.08 12.19
CA VAL A 246 3.86 6.47 11.16
C VAL A 246 3.91 7.99 11.00
N LYS A 247 4.32 8.42 9.81
CA LYS A 247 4.32 9.84 9.42
C LYS A 247 3.17 10.07 8.44
N GLU A 248 2.28 10.98 8.82
CA GLU A 248 1.17 11.41 7.96
C GLU A 248 1.58 12.67 7.19
N THR A 249 1.15 12.78 5.93
CA THR A 249 1.38 14.02 5.16
C THR A 249 0.41 15.09 5.63
N GLU A 250 0.87 16.32 5.66
CA GLU A 250 -0.02 17.48 5.85
C GLU A 250 -0.92 17.60 4.62
N VAL A 251 -2.22 17.70 4.85
CA VAL A 251 -3.23 17.97 3.82
C VAL A 251 -3.28 19.45 3.51
#